data_8074307c4769e70c474e14c78661a5da
#
_entry.id   8074307c4769e70c474e14c78661a5da
#
_cell.length_a   1.000
_cell.length_b   1.000
_cell.length_c   1.000
_cell.angle_alpha   90.00
_cell.angle_beta   90.00
_cell.angle_gamma   90.00
#
_symmetry.space_group_name_H-M   'P 1'
#
loop_
_entity.id
_entity.type
_entity.pdbx_description
1 polymer ?
#
loop_
_entity_poly.entity_id
_entity_poly.type
_entity_poly.pdbx_seq_one_letter_code
_entity_poly.pdbx_strand_id
1 'polypeptide(L)'
;GFDLVIIAGALPFLETDFQLTPALKGFAVSSAILGAIAGPLFGLWFTDRIGRKKTMMVAAVFFMISTVGCAFAAGIWDFGLWRFMGGVGIGLAMMSSPIYIAELSPPHKRGVLVNVNQLSNVIGINLAVIASYFFSFDGWGWRWMFASQAVPVIFLMIGLLLIPESPRWLAANNRMAEALKILTKINSP
;
A
#
# COMPACT_ATOMS: atom_id res chain seq x y z
N GLY A 1 -2.43 -2.37 -5.54
CA GLY A 1 -2.53 -3.31 -6.67
C GLY A 1 -1.55 -4.47 -6.58
N PHE A 2 -0.26 -4.17 -6.57
CA PHE A 2 0.81 -5.19 -6.57
C PHE A 2 0.63 -6.24 -5.47
N ASP A 3 0.51 -5.82 -4.22
CA ASP A 3 0.44 -6.71 -3.06
C ASP A 3 -0.74 -7.70 -3.07
N LEU A 4 -1.89 -7.29 -3.61
CA LEU A 4 -3.07 -8.15 -3.68
C LEU A 4 -2.95 -9.27 -4.72
N VAL A 5 -2.15 -9.06 -5.76
CA VAL A 5 -2.05 -9.98 -6.90
C VAL A 5 -0.85 -10.90 -6.80
N ILE A 6 0.24 -10.46 -6.18
CA ILE A 6 1.48 -11.26 -6.08
C ILE A 6 1.25 -12.62 -5.40
N ILE A 7 0.27 -12.71 -4.48
CA ILE A 7 -0.09 -13.95 -3.80
C ILE A 7 -0.58 -15.02 -4.79
N ALA A 8 -1.28 -14.63 -5.86
CA ALA A 8 -1.78 -15.58 -6.85
C ALA A 8 -0.64 -16.31 -7.58
N GLY A 9 0.45 -15.59 -7.88
CA GLY A 9 1.64 -16.18 -8.47
C GLY A 9 2.47 -17.01 -7.48
N ALA A 10 2.47 -16.64 -6.21
CA ALA A 10 3.24 -17.31 -5.17
C ALA A 10 2.54 -18.54 -4.59
N LEU A 11 1.21 -18.64 -4.67
CA LEU A 11 0.41 -19.66 -4.01
C LEU A 11 0.81 -21.11 -4.36
N PRO A 12 1.08 -21.49 -5.63
CA PRO A 12 1.53 -22.82 -5.97
C PRO A 12 2.85 -23.23 -5.27
N PHE A 13 3.77 -22.27 -5.11
CA PHE A 13 5.06 -22.49 -4.45
C PHE A 13 4.89 -22.60 -2.93
N LEU A 14 4.04 -21.77 -2.33
CA LEU A 14 3.69 -21.85 -0.92
C LEU A 14 3.02 -23.18 -0.58
N GLU A 15 2.19 -23.69 -1.50
CA GLU A 15 1.52 -24.97 -1.34
C GLU A 15 2.51 -26.13 -1.23
N THR A 16 3.54 -26.13 -2.07
CA THR A 16 4.59 -27.16 -2.04
C THR A 16 5.50 -27.02 -0.83
N ASP A 17 5.91 -25.80 -0.48
CA ASP A 17 6.85 -25.55 0.62
C ASP A 17 6.25 -25.81 1.99
N PHE A 18 5.00 -25.40 2.22
CA PHE A 18 4.32 -25.52 3.52
C PHE A 18 3.27 -26.63 3.56
N GLN A 19 3.12 -27.44 2.51
CA GLN A 19 2.13 -28.52 2.40
C GLN A 19 0.73 -28.06 2.79
N LEU A 20 0.26 -26.98 2.15
CA LEU A 20 -0.96 -26.29 2.53
C LEU A 20 -2.22 -27.14 2.27
N THR A 21 -3.06 -27.27 3.28
CA THR A 21 -4.44 -27.71 3.11
C THR A 21 -5.30 -26.63 2.44
N PRO A 22 -6.46 -26.95 1.84
CA PRO A 22 -7.36 -25.94 1.27
C PRO A 22 -7.74 -24.82 2.24
N ALA A 23 -7.89 -25.14 3.53
CA ALA A 23 -8.18 -24.15 4.57
C ALA A 23 -7.00 -23.19 4.81
N LEU A 24 -5.77 -23.69 4.82
CA LEU A 24 -4.55 -22.88 4.99
C LEU A 24 -4.26 -22.01 3.76
N LYS A 25 -4.61 -22.46 2.55
CA LYS A 25 -4.58 -21.62 1.34
C LYS A 25 -5.55 -20.46 1.49
N GLY A 26 -6.79 -20.75 1.90
CA GLY A 26 -7.78 -19.70 2.19
C GLY A 26 -7.27 -18.69 3.23
N PHE A 27 -6.64 -19.14 4.29
CA PHE A 27 -6.02 -18.29 5.32
C PHE A 27 -4.91 -17.41 4.73
N ALA A 28 -4.01 -17.97 3.92
CA ALA A 28 -2.91 -17.22 3.31
C ALA A 28 -3.43 -16.05 2.43
N VAL A 29 -4.51 -16.28 1.70
CA VAL A 29 -5.11 -15.25 0.83
C VAL A 29 -5.94 -14.25 1.66
N SER A 30 -6.79 -14.73 2.56
CA SER A 30 -7.72 -13.89 3.32
C SER A 30 -7.06 -13.04 4.39
N SER A 31 -5.89 -13.42 4.91
CA SER A 31 -5.18 -12.67 5.95
C SER A 31 -4.93 -11.22 5.57
N ALA A 32 -4.51 -10.95 4.32
CA ALA A 32 -4.34 -9.57 3.84
C ALA A 32 -5.68 -8.82 3.69
N ILE A 33 -6.74 -9.51 3.30
CA ILE A 33 -8.09 -8.91 3.18
C ILE A 33 -8.59 -8.51 4.57
N LEU A 34 -8.42 -9.36 5.56
CA LEU A 34 -8.78 -9.06 6.96
C LEU A 34 -8.01 -7.83 7.48
N GLY A 35 -6.72 -7.76 7.17
CA GLY A 35 -5.92 -6.57 7.46
C GLY A 35 -6.44 -5.32 6.76
N ALA A 36 -6.83 -5.43 5.48
CA ALA A 36 -7.38 -4.32 4.69
C ALA A 36 -8.73 -3.81 5.22
N ILE A 37 -9.50 -4.66 5.89
CA ILE A 37 -10.73 -4.26 6.60
C ILE A 37 -10.37 -3.56 7.93
N ALA A 38 -9.38 -4.06 8.66
CA ALA A 38 -8.95 -3.47 9.92
C ALA A 38 -8.31 -2.09 9.74
N GLY A 39 -7.56 -1.89 8.65
CA GLY A 39 -6.85 -0.63 8.36
C GLY A 39 -7.73 0.61 8.42
N PRO A 40 -8.85 0.70 7.69
CA PRO A 40 -9.75 1.85 7.71
C PRO A 40 -10.42 2.12 9.06
N LEU A 41 -10.68 1.09 9.88
CA LEU A 41 -11.29 1.25 11.20
C LEU A 41 -10.42 2.13 12.12
N PHE A 42 -9.11 1.94 12.06
CA PHE A 42 -8.15 2.76 12.78
C PHE A 42 -7.72 3.98 11.97
N GLY A 43 -7.76 3.88 10.66
CA GLY A 43 -7.21 4.85 9.72
C GLY A 43 -7.93 6.19 9.74
N LEU A 44 -9.23 6.24 9.96
CA LEU A 44 -9.99 7.50 10.11
C LEU A 44 -9.42 8.32 11.26
N TRP A 45 -9.28 7.69 12.41
CA TRP A 45 -8.72 8.35 13.59
C TRP A 45 -7.26 8.80 13.40
N PHE A 46 -6.43 7.95 12.77
CA PHE A 46 -5.05 8.27 12.44
C PHE A 46 -4.96 9.44 11.46
N THR A 47 -5.72 9.38 10.37
CA THR A 47 -5.69 10.37 9.30
C THR A 47 -6.06 11.77 9.78
N ASP A 48 -6.99 11.87 10.71
CA ASP A 48 -7.39 13.17 11.27
C ASP A 48 -6.39 13.69 12.31
N ARG A 49 -5.77 12.81 13.09
CA ARG A 49 -4.81 13.23 14.12
C ARG A 49 -3.41 13.54 13.58
N ILE A 50 -2.86 12.67 12.76
CA ILE A 50 -1.46 12.80 12.32
C ILE A 50 -1.29 13.39 10.92
N GLY A 51 -2.36 13.47 10.14
CA GLY A 51 -2.36 14.01 8.77
C GLY A 51 -2.35 12.94 7.68
N ARG A 52 -2.75 13.36 6.48
CA ARG A 52 -2.92 12.45 5.34
C ARG A 52 -1.60 11.88 4.85
N LYS A 53 -0.59 12.74 4.68
CA LYS A 53 0.77 12.34 4.28
C LYS A 53 1.38 11.35 5.26
N LYS A 54 1.33 11.66 6.56
CA LYS A 54 1.90 10.79 7.60
C LYS A 54 1.19 9.45 7.68
N THR A 55 -0.14 9.41 7.51
CA THR A 55 -0.90 8.16 7.45
C THR A 55 -0.45 7.28 6.27
N MET A 56 -0.22 7.89 5.09
CA MET A 56 0.33 7.15 3.95
C MET A 56 1.77 6.67 4.19
N MET A 57 2.59 7.43 4.92
CA MET A 57 3.93 6.97 5.33
C MET A 57 3.85 5.78 6.28
N VAL A 58 2.93 5.80 7.25
CA VAL A 58 2.67 4.64 8.12
C VAL A 58 2.23 3.44 7.29
N ALA A 59 1.33 3.62 6.32
CA ALA A 59 0.95 2.55 5.39
C ALA A 59 2.15 1.97 4.63
N ALA A 60 3.05 2.83 4.13
CA ALA A 60 4.27 2.42 3.43
C ALA A 60 5.23 1.62 4.34
N VAL A 61 5.33 1.99 5.62
CA VAL A 61 6.10 1.24 6.63
C VAL A 61 5.47 -0.15 6.84
N PHE A 62 4.15 -0.26 6.98
CA PHE A 62 3.46 -1.55 7.06
C PHE A 62 3.70 -2.41 5.83
N PHE A 63 3.69 -1.84 4.63
CA PHE A 63 4.05 -2.54 3.41
C PHE A 63 5.49 -3.06 3.43
N MET A 64 6.44 -2.24 3.87
CA MET A 64 7.84 -2.66 3.94
C MET A 64 8.04 -3.80 4.94
N ILE A 65 7.45 -3.69 6.12
CA ILE A 65 7.48 -4.73 7.16
C ILE A 65 6.88 -6.03 6.62
N SER A 66 5.70 -5.95 5.96
CA SER A 66 5.05 -7.11 5.34
C SER A 66 5.91 -7.74 4.25
N THR A 67 6.50 -6.92 3.38
CA THR A 67 7.39 -7.38 2.30
C THR A 67 8.55 -8.20 2.84
N VAL A 68 9.27 -7.64 3.82
CA VAL A 68 10.40 -8.32 4.46
C VAL A 68 9.94 -9.54 5.25
N GLY A 69 8.89 -9.39 6.04
CA GLY A 69 8.34 -10.48 6.86
C GLY A 69 7.86 -11.66 6.02
N CYS A 70 7.14 -11.43 4.93
CA CYS A 70 6.71 -12.49 4.02
C CYS A 70 7.89 -13.19 3.34
N ALA A 71 8.91 -12.44 2.91
CA ALA A 71 10.09 -13.02 2.26
C ALA A 71 10.88 -13.95 3.21
N PHE A 72 10.91 -13.66 4.50
CA PHE A 72 11.60 -14.43 5.52
C PHE A 72 10.70 -15.34 6.37
N ALA A 73 9.42 -15.46 6.03
CA ALA A 73 8.47 -16.26 6.79
C ALA A 73 8.93 -17.72 6.95
N ALA A 74 8.92 -18.22 8.18
CA ALA A 74 9.33 -19.55 8.54
C ALA A 74 8.19 -20.59 8.42
N GLY A 75 6.94 -20.14 8.38
CA GLY A 75 5.77 -20.99 8.26
C GLY A 75 4.52 -20.22 7.86
N ILE A 76 3.41 -20.95 7.65
CA ILE A 76 2.16 -20.36 7.13
C ILE A 76 1.52 -19.36 8.11
N TRP A 77 1.62 -19.59 9.41
CA TRP A 77 1.07 -18.71 10.42
C TRP A 77 1.85 -17.40 10.50
N ASP A 78 3.18 -17.48 10.44
CA ASP A 78 4.08 -16.34 10.38
C ASP A 78 3.83 -15.54 9.09
N PHE A 79 3.76 -16.23 7.94
CA PHE A 79 3.39 -15.63 6.67
C PHE A 79 2.05 -14.90 6.73
N GLY A 80 1.02 -15.53 7.30
CA GLY A 80 -0.31 -14.93 7.47
C GLY A 80 -0.29 -13.67 8.32
N LEU A 81 0.52 -13.63 9.38
CA LEU A 81 0.70 -12.45 10.23
C LEU A 81 1.30 -11.27 9.42
N TRP A 82 2.37 -11.51 8.67
CA TRP A 82 2.97 -10.48 7.82
C TRP A 82 2.03 -10.01 6.72
N ARG A 83 1.25 -10.93 6.13
CA ARG A 83 0.19 -10.59 5.16
C ARG A 83 -0.91 -9.72 5.78
N PHE A 84 -1.33 -10.01 7.01
CA PHE A 84 -2.28 -9.18 7.74
C PHE A 84 -1.74 -7.76 7.96
N MET A 85 -0.48 -7.63 8.37
CA MET A 85 0.18 -6.33 8.52
C MET A 85 0.21 -5.53 7.21
N GLY A 86 0.55 -6.19 6.09
CA GLY A 86 0.48 -5.58 4.76
C GLY A 86 -0.95 -5.16 4.39
N GLY A 87 -1.92 -5.98 4.74
CA GLY A 87 -3.35 -5.66 4.59
C GLY A 87 -3.76 -4.39 5.33
N VAL A 88 -3.32 -4.21 6.57
CA VAL A 88 -3.56 -2.95 7.32
C VAL A 88 -2.99 -1.76 6.53
N GLY A 89 -1.78 -1.89 5.98
CA GLY A 89 -1.19 -0.88 5.09
C GLY A 89 -2.05 -0.60 3.85
N ILE A 90 -2.60 -1.66 3.21
CA ILE A 90 -3.54 -1.51 2.09
C ILE A 90 -4.74 -0.66 2.51
N GLY A 91 -5.39 -1.01 3.61
CA GLY A 91 -6.57 -0.32 4.10
C GLY A 91 -6.31 1.15 4.42
N LEU A 92 -5.19 1.46 5.09
CA LEU A 92 -4.75 2.82 5.37
C LEU A 92 -4.51 3.63 4.08
N ALA A 93 -3.81 3.04 3.10
CA ALA A 93 -3.51 3.70 1.84
C ALA A 93 -4.76 3.91 0.97
N MET A 94 -5.64 2.91 0.88
CA MET A 94 -6.89 2.99 0.12
C MET A 94 -7.83 4.09 0.64
N MET A 95 -7.80 4.36 1.93
CA MET A 95 -8.61 5.40 2.53
C MET A 95 -7.93 6.78 2.40
N SER A 96 -6.65 6.89 2.77
CA SER A 96 -5.97 8.20 2.86
C SER A 96 -5.57 8.78 1.50
N SER A 97 -5.24 7.95 0.50
CA SER A 97 -4.78 8.41 -0.81
C SER A 97 -5.85 9.20 -1.58
N PRO A 98 -7.09 8.71 -1.76
CA PRO A 98 -8.13 9.49 -2.44
C PRO A 98 -8.48 10.80 -1.71
N ILE A 99 -8.49 10.78 -0.37
CA ILE A 99 -8.73 11.97 0.45
C ILE A 99 -7.64 13.00 0.20
N TYR A 100 -6.38 12.59 0.26
CA TYR A 100 -5.24 13.46 0.01
C TYR A 100 -5.29 14.07 -1.40
N ILE A 101 -5.55 13.25 -2.42
CA ILE A 101 -5.68 13.73 -3.81
C ILE A 101 -6.83 14.74 -3.92
N ALA A 102 -7.99 14.46 -3.32
CA ALA A 102 -9.14 15.35 -3.36
C ALA A 102 -8.89 16.70 -2.66
N GLU A 103 -8.11 16.69 -1.57
CA GLU A 103 -7.78 17.91 -0.81
C GLU A 103 -6.68 18.75 -1.46
N LEU A 104 -5.77 18.14 -2.20
CA LEU A 104 -4.65 18.83 -2.86
C LEU A 104 -4.97 19.28 -4.28
N SER A 105 -5.95 18.66 -4.92
CA SER A 105 -6.24 18.85 -6.35
C SER A 105 -7.15 20.07 -6.58
N PRO A 106 -6.83 20.92 -7.58
CA PRO A 106 -7.77 21.92 -8.07
C PRO A 106 -9.09 21.26 -8.52
N PRO A 107 -10.25 21.93 -8.33
CA PRO A 107 -11.56 21.33 -8.63
C PRO A 107 -11.68 20.77 -10.05
N HIS A 108 -11.12 21.46 -11.04
CA HIS A 108 -11.18 21.08 -12.47
C HIS A 108 -10.30 19.88 -12.84
N LYS A 109 -9.29 19.52 -12.00
CA LYS A 109 -8.38 18.39 -12.25
C LYS A 109 -8.61 17.20 -11.32
N ARG A 110 -9.50 17.33 -10.34
CA ARG A 110 -9.72 16.29 -9.31
C ARG A 110 -10.10 14.94 -9.91
N GLY A 111 -11.03 14.91 -10.86
CA GLY A 111 -11.44 13.66 -11.52
C GLY A 111 -10.30 12.98 -12.26
N VAL A 112 -9.47 13.75 -12.97
CA VAL A 112 -8.31 13.22 -13.69
C VAL A 112 -7.30 12.60 -12.70
N LEU A 113 -7.00 13.28 -11.61
CA LEU A 113 -6.03 12.80 -10.62
C LEU A 113 -6.51 11.56 -9.86
N VAL A 114 -7.81 11.45 -9.59
CA VAL A 114 -8.40 10.21 -9.04
C VAL A 114 -8.27 9.07 -10.05
N ASN A 115 -8.51 9.32 -11.34
CA ASN A 115 -8.31 8.30 -12.38
C ASN A 115 -6.85 7.89 -12.53
N VAL A 116 -5.88 8.82 -12.38
CA VAL A 116 -4.45 8.52 -12.37
C VAL A 116 -4.10 7.61 -11.19
N ASN A 117 -4.70 7.83 -10.02
CA ASN A 117 -4.53 6.92 -8.87
C ASN A 117 -5.01 5.50 -9.19
N GLN A 118 -6.18 5.37 -9.84
CA GLN A 118 -6.69 4.07 -10.27
C GLN A 118 -5.82 3.42 -11.35
N LEU A 119 -5.33 4.20 -12.31
CA LEU A 119 -4.38 3.72 -13.32
C LEU A 119 -3.09 3.19 -12.68
N SER A 120 -2.55 3.88 -11.68
CA SER A 120 -1.38 3.42 -10.92
C SER A 120 -1.64 2.08 -10.21
N ASN A 121 -2.86 1.87 -9.71
CA ASN A 121 -3.28 0.59 -9.12
C ASN A 121 -3.25 -0.54 -10.15
N VAL A 122 -3.78 -0.31 -11.36
CA VAL A 122 -3.78 -1.27 -12.48
C VAL A 122 -2.37 -1.56 -12.96
N ILE A 123 -1.51 -0.55 -13.07
CA ILE A 123 -0.09 -0.74 -13.39
C ILE A 123 0.58 -1.64 -12.35
N GLY A 124 0.32 -1.41 -11.05
CA GLY A 124 0.82 -2.25 -9.97
C GLY A 124 0.39 -3.72 -10.09
N ILE A 125 -0.86 -3.98 -10.49
CA ILE A 125 -1.37 -5.33 -10.77
C ILE A 125 -0.56 -5.99 -11.90
N ASN A 126 -0.37 -5.29 -13.02
CA ASN A 126 0.39 -5.83 -14.16
C ASN A 126 1.85 -6.11 -13.80
N LEU A 127 2.49 -5.21 -13.06
CA LEU A 127 3.86 -5.42 -12.57
C LEU A 127 3.97 -6.64 -11.65
N ALA A 128 2.96 -6.92 -10.82
CA ALA A 128 2.94 -8.12 -9.97
C ALA A 128 2.85 -9.39 -10.81
N VAL A 129 2.03 -9.40 -11.87
CA VAL A 129 1.93 -10.56 -12.79
C VAL A 129 3.26 -10.79 -13.49
N ILE A 130 3.88 -9.73 -14.01
CA ILE A 130 5.19 -9.81 -14.68
C ILE A 130 6.26 -10.32 -13.70
N ALA A 131 6.31 -9.78 -12.49
CA ALA A 131 7.26 -10.23 -11.47
C ALA A 131 7.04 -11.70 -11.11
N SER A 132 5.78 -12.14 -10.93
CA SER A 132 5.44 -13.54 -10.68
C SER A 132 5.91 -14.45 -11.80
N TYR A 133 5.74 -14.04 -13.05
CA TYR A 133 6.20 -14.78 -14.22
C TYR A 133 7.72 -14.93 -14.21
N PHE A 134 8.48 -13.85 -14.06
CA PHE A 134 9.94 -13.91 -14.07
C PHE A 134 10.51 -14.79 -12.94
N PHE A 135 10.00 -14.64 -11.72
CA PHE A 135 10.48 -15.40 -10.57
C PHE A 135 9.97 -16.85 -10.53
N SER A 136 9.06 -17.25 -11.42
CA SER A 136 8.60 -18.64 -11.52
C SER A 136 9.58 -19.54 -12.25
N PHE A 137 10.48 -19.03 -13.10
CA PHE A 137 11.31 -19.84 -13.99
C PHE A 137 12.62 -20.35 -13.37
N ASP A 138 13.25 -19.61 -12.48
CA ASP A 138 14.66 -19.86 -12.11
C ASP A 138 14.86 -20.36 -10.67
N GLY A 139 13.88 -21.02 -10.07
CA GLY A 139 13.99 -21.51 -8.70
C GLY A 139 14.14 -20.40 -7.64
N TRP A 140 13.94 -19.15 -8.02
CA TRP A 140 13.98 -17.98 -7.13
C TRP A 140 12.86 -18.04 -6.10
N GLY A 141 11.77 -18.73 -6.42
CA GLY A 141 10.70 -19.05 -5.50
C GLY A 141 9.83 -17.84 -5.10
N TRP A 142 8.77 -18.15 -4.35
CA TRP A 142 7.78 -17.20 -3.88
C TRP A 142 8.36 -16.08 -2.98
N ARG A 143 9.49 -16.37 -2.31
CA ARG A 143 10.15 -15.38 -1.43
C ARG A 143 10.62 -14.14 -2.21
N TRP A 144 11.17 -14.34 -3.40
CA TRP A 144 11.60 -13.26 -4.27
C TRP A 144 10.43 -12.54 -4.92
N MET A 145 9.31 -13.23 -5.15
CA MET A 145 8.09 -12.58 -5.60
C MET A 145 7.63 -11.53 -4.57
N PHE A 146 7.60 -11.88 -3.27
CA PHE A 146 7.30 -10.92 -2.22
C PHE A 146 8.40 -9.88 -2.03
N ALA A 147 9.67 -10.26 -2.08
CA ALA A 147 10.78 -9.30 -1.97
C ALA A 147 10.75 -8.23 -3.06
N SER A 148 10.32 -8.57 -4.28
CA SER A 148 10.18 -7.61 -5.39
C SER A 148 9.20 -6.46 -5.09
N GLN A 149 8.26 -6.67 -4.19
CA GLN A 149 7.35 -5.62 -3.72
C GLN A 149 8.08 -4.46 -3.02
N ALA A 150 9.30 -4.69 -2.51
CA ALA A 150 10.12 -3.62 -1.92
C ALA A 150 10.36 -2.48 -2.90
N VAL A 151 10.50 -2.78 -4.20
CA VAL A 151 10.78 -1.77 -5.23
C VAL A 151 9.67 -0.71 -5.30
N PRO A 152 8.39 -1.04 -5.57
CA PRO A 152 7.34 -0.03 -5.58
C PRO A 152 7.12 0.63 -4.21
N VAL A 153 7.36 -0.07 -3.10
CA VAL A 153 7.24 0.53 -1.75
C VAL A 153 8.32 1.58 -1.51
N ILE A 154 9.56 1.35 -1.93
CA ILE A 154 10.64 2.33 -1.83
C ILE A 154 10.30 3.58 -2.66
N PHE A 155 9.83 3.41 -3.91
CA PHE A 155 9.38 4.52 -4.73
C PHE A 155 8.23 5.30 -4.09
N LEU A 156 7.27 4.61 -3.48
CA LEU A 156 6.20 5.24 -2.72
C LEU A 156 6.75 6.07 -1.55
N MET A 157 7.67 5.52 -0.76
CA MET A 157 8.28 6.21 0.38
C MET A 157 9.02 7.47 -0.06
N ILE A 158 9.83 7.37 -1.10
CA ILE A 158 10.56 8.53 -1.67
C ILE A 158 9.56 9.59 -2.16
N GLY A 159 8.53 9.18 -2.91
CA GLY A 159 7.49 10.09 -3.38
C GLY A 159 6.78 10.81 -2.24
N LEU A 160 6.44 10.10 -1.17
CA LEU A 160 5.79 10.68 0.02
C LEU A 160 6.68 11.68 0.75
N LEU A 161 8.00 11.52 0.73
CA LEU A 161 8.92 12.51 1.31
C LEU A 161 8.89 13.83 0.54
N LEU A 162 8.72 13.78 -0.77
CA LEU A 162 8.78 14.95 -1.66
C LEU A 162 7.48 15.77 -1.69
N ILE A 163 6.33 15.18 -1.35
CA ILE A 163 5.04 15.88 -1.38
C ILE A 163 4.75 16.61 -0.05
N PRO A 164 4.00 17.73 -0.08
CA PRO A 164 3.59 18.44 1.12
C PRO A 164 2.47 17.73 1.87
N GLU A 165 2.14 18.16 3.09
CA GLU A 165 0.94 17.73 3.80
C GLU A 165 -0.32 18.41 3.22
N SER A 166 -1.49 17.84 3.50
CA SER A 166 -2.77 18.42 3.06
C SER A 166 -3.00 19.84 3.62
N PRO A 167 -3.28 20.85 2.76
CA PRO A 167 -3.60 22.19 3.22
C PRO A 167 -4.83 22.24 4.13
N ARG A 168 -5.83 21.39 3.87
CA ARG A 168 -7.03 21.30 4.70
C ARG A 168 -6.72 20.82 6.10
N TRP A 169 -5.89 19.79 6.20
CA TRP A 169 -5.48 19.26 7.50
C TRP A 169 -4.63 20.28 8.28
N LEU A 170 -3.71 20.97 7.61
CA LEU A 170 -2.89 22.01 8.22
C LEU A 170 -3.75 23.16 8.77
N ALA A 171 -4.75 23.62 8.01
CA ALA A 171 -5.68 24.65 8.46
C ALA A 171 -6.51 24.19 9.68
N ALA A 172 -7.00 22.97 9.67
CA ALA A 172 -7.75 22.38 10.79
C ALA A 172 -6.92 22.22 12.07
N ASN A 173 -5.59 22.15 11.95
CA ASN A 173 -4.66 22.03 13.07
C ASN A 173 -3.94 23.35 13.41
N ASN A 174 -4.55 24.51 13.11
CA ASN A 174 -4.04 25.85 13.40
C ASN A 174 -2.69 26.19 12.72
N ARG A 175 -2.30 25.50 11.64
CA ARG A 175 -1.09 25.75 10.85
C ARG A 175 -1.41 26.52 9.56
N MET A 176 -2.17 27.62 9.70
CA MET A 176 -2.71 28.39 8.58
C MET A 176 -1.62 28.97 7.66
N ALA A 177 -0.49 29.42 8.20
CA ALA A 177 0.61 29.96 7.40
C ALA A 177 1.20 28.93 6.42
N GLU A 178 1.35 27.67 6.86
CA GLU A 178 1.83 26.58 6.01
C GLU A 178 0.77 26.17 4.97
N ALA A 179 -0.50 26.12 5.38
CA ALA A 179 -1.60 25.84 4.48
C ALA A 179 -1.66 26.86 3.33
N LEU A 180 -1.55 28.15 3.63
CA LEU A 180 -1.53 29.23 2.64
C LEU A 180 -0.33 29.12 1.69
N LYS A 181 0.86 28.82 2.20
CA LYS A 181 2.07 28.62 1.39
C LYS A 181 1.90 27.49 0.37
N ILE A 182 1.24 26.40 0.75
CA ILE A 182 0.99 25.28 -0.15
C ILE A 182 -0.08 25.65 -1.18
N LEU A 183 -1.18 26.29 -0.75
CA LEU A 183 -2.25 26.74 -1.65
C LEU A 183 -1.77 27.75 -2.69
N THR A 184 -0.93 28.70 -2.32
CA THR A 184 -0.33 29.64 -3.28
C THR A 184 0.54 28.91 -4.30
N LYS A 185 1.31 27.90 -3.87
CA LYS A 185 2.14 27.10 -4.78
C LYS A 185 1.32 26.24 -5.76
N ILE A 186 0.16 25.75 -5.32
CA ILE A 186 -0.73 24.92 -6.15
C ILE A 186 -1.52 25.77 -7.16
N ASN A 187 -1.89 26.99 -6.78
CA ASN A 187 -2.69 27.89 -7.60
C ASN A 187 -1.84 28.89 -8.40
N SER A 188 -0.51 28.87 -8.28
CA SER A 188 0.36 29.63 -9.17
C SER A 188 0.33 29.01 -10.57
N PRO A 189 0.15 29.80 -11.64
CA PRO A 189 0.07 29.34 -13.02
C PRO A 189 1.34 28.60 -13.48
#